data_1e5679199ccba50afb65058165ea270c
#
_entry.id   1e5679199ccba50afb65058165ea270c
#
_cell.length_a   1.000
_cell.length_b   1.000
_cell.length_c   1.000
_cell.angle_alpha   90.00
_cell.angle_beta   90.00
_cell.angle_gamma   90.00
#
_symmetry.space_group_name_H-M   'P 1'
#
loop_
_entity.id
_entity.type
_entity.pdbx_description
1 polymer ?
#
loop_
_entity_poly.entity_id
_entity_poly.type
_entity_poly.pdbx_seq_one_letter_code
_entity_poly.pdbx_strand_id
1 'polypeptide(L)'
;MESCAKPAGGAPMFRLIKLNPPNGWNAVAWELAIVVIGVLIALGSQQAVEELRWRDEVGLTEDALTIEIAESVLHASERQMVNRCLSDRLTHLIGKVSANEGPWTGDPLPLPRTATGVKTTTPVAYRTPNRAWNDDVWVATQNGGVFSHMPRQRVAAFAKVYARMEGLRKVNAFEHEVFPELLYLSFDTRLDAAARQRALATLGRLDWLNGTILLDGERLIDEVRAMRLDFSRTSLKRELADVERTKRTLRGQCVQHFEGQL
;
A
#
# COMPACT_ATOMS: atom_id res chain seq x y z
N MET A 1 -2.15 71.21 -58.53
CA MET A 1 -2.73 70.15 -59.32
C MET A 1 -2.60 68.88 -58.50
N GLU A 2 -3.61 68.37 -58.08
CA GLU A 2 -4.07 67.04 -57.84
C GLU A 2 -5.01 66.98 -56.63
N SER A 3 -6.20 66.67 -56.94
CA SER A 3 -7.39 66.61 -56.12
C SER A 3 -7.34 65.39 -55.22
N CYS A 4 -7.44 65.55 -53.88
CA CYS A 4 -7.55 64.46 -52.94
C CYS A 4 -9.05 64.20 -52.66
N ALA A 5 -9.54 63.09 -53.19
CA ALA A 5 -10.88 62.60 -52.98
C ALA A 5 -10.99 61.97 -51.56
N LYS A 6 -12.04 62.35 -50.84
CA LYS A 6 -12.47 61.93 -49.56
C LYS A 6 -13.23 60.59 -49.67
N PRO A 7 -12.88 59.51 -48.97
CA PRO A 7 -13.72 58.30 -48.97
C PRO A 7 -14.88 58.49 -47.97
N ALA A 8 -16.09 58.27 -48.50
CA ALA A 8 -17.32 58.22 -47.71
C ALA A 8 -17.32 57.03 -46.75
N GLY A 9 -17.34 57.28 -45.48
CA GLY A 9 -17.53 56.30 -44.41
C GLY A 9 -18.98 55.83 -44.37
N GLY A 10 -19.25 54.66 -44.91
CA GLY A 10 -20.48 53.92 -44.66
C GLY A 10 -20.47 53.26 -43.32
N ALA A 11 -21.20 53.78 -42.35
CA ALA A 11 -21.44 53.08 -41.10
C ALA A 11 -22.28 51.79 -41.38
N PRO A 12 -21.93 50.64 -40.82
CA PRO A 12 -22.78 49.46 -40.95
C PRO A 12 -24.04 49.71 -40.11
N MET A 13 -25.15 49.92 -40.78
CA MET A 13 -26.47 49.91 -40.18
C MET A 13 -26.79 48.47 -39.77
N PHE A 14 -26.59 48.17 -38.47
CA PHE A 14 -27.20 46.99 -37.88
C PHE A 14 -28.72 47.17 -37.96
N ARG A 15 -29.34 46.59 -39.02
CA ARG A 15 -30.77 46.41 -39.04
C ARG A 15 -31.18 45.47 -37.93
N LEU A 16 -31.72 46.02 -36.84
CA LEU A 16 -32.51 45.25 -35.89
C LEU A 16 -33.68 44.61 -36.64
N ILE A 17 -33.50 43.35 -36.97
CA ILE A 17 -34.59 42.52 -37.53
C ILE A 17 -35.67 42.49 -36.45
N LYS A 18 -36.77 43.22 -36.61
CA LYS A 18 -37.94 43.03 -35.78
C LYS A 18 -38.51 41.65 -36.10
N LEU A 19 -38.10 40.66 -35.32
CA LEU A 19 -38.71 39.33 -35.31
C LEU A 19 -40.12 39.45 -34.75
N ASN A 20 -41.09 39.55 -35.62
CA ASN A 20 -42.49 39.47 -35.25
C ASN A 20 -42.95 38.04 -35.60
N PRO A 21 -43.02 37.13 -34.61
CA PRO A 21 -43.36 35.75 -34.87
C PRO A 21 -44.80 35.64 -35.39
N PRO A 22 -45.10 34.87 -36.49
CA PRO A 22 -46.41 34.78 -37.12
C PRO A 22 -47.50 34.25 -36.17
N ASN A 23 -47.18 33.55 -35.10
CA ASN A 23 -48.11 32.97 -34.14
C ASN A 23 -48.09 33.66 -32.74
N GLY A 24 -47.53 34.88 -32.67
CA GLY A 24 -47.43 35.63 -31.40
C GLY A 24 -46.33 35.17 -30.47
N TRP A 25 -45.96 36.02 -29.49
CA TRP A 25 -44.88 35.77 -28.54
C TRP A 25 -45.09 34.57 -27.61
N ASN A 26 -46.38 34.19 -27.35
CA ASN A 26 -46.70 33.00 -26.54
C ASN A 26 -46.28 31.70 -27.20
N ALA A 27 -46.40 31.60 -28.55
CA ALA A 27 -45.98 30.41 -29.29
C ALA A 27 -44.44 30.26 -29.26
N VAL A 28 -43.71 31.37 -29.44
CA VAL A 28 -42.25 31.39 -29.35
C VAL A 28 -41.78 31.01 -27.94
N ALA A 29 -42.43 31.54 -26.89
CA ALA A 29 -42.10 31.18 -25.51
C ALA A 29 -42.35 29.70 -25.22
N TRP A 30 -43.42 29.11 -25.77
CA TRP A 30 -43.73 27.69 -25.63
C TRP A 30 -42.73 26.79 -26.36
N GLU A 31 -42.33 27.12 -27.58
CA GLU A 31 -41.30 26.41 -28.34
C GLU A 31 -39.95 26.48 -27.62
N LEU A 32 -39.56 27.66 -27.09
CA LEU A 32 -38.36 27.81 -26.29
C LEU A 32 -38.41 26.95 -25.03
N ALA A 33 -39.56 26.92 -24.33
CA ALA A 33 -39.71 26.11 -23.13
C ALA A 33 -39.54 24.62 -23.42
N ILE A 34 -40.09 24.10 -24.51
CA ILE A 34 -39.95 22.70 -24.92
C ILE A 34 -38.46 22.38 -25.19
N VAL A 35 -37.73 23.24 -25.90
CA VAL A 35 -36.31 23.06 -26.19
C VAL A 35 -35.50 23.07 -24.91
N VAL A 36 -35.73 24.02 -24.00
CA VAL A 36 -35.03 24.11 -22.71
C VAL A 36 -35.28 22.85 -21.85
N ILE A 37 -36.56 22.41 -21.78
CA ILE A 37 -36.90 21.19 -21.05
C ILE A 37 -36.20 19.97 -21.66
N GLY A 38 -36.21 19.87 -23.02
CA GLY A 38 -35.53 18.78 -23.73
C GLY A 38 -34.01 18.73 -23.41
N VAL A 39 -33.34 19.89 -23.42
CA VAL A 39 -31.91 20.00 -23.07
C VAL A 39 -31.67 19.65 -21.60
N LEU A 40 -32.52 20.13 -20.67
CA LEU A 40 -32.40 19.81 -19.26
C LEU A 40 -32.59 18.31 -18.99
N ILE A 41 -33.53 17.66 -19.66
CA ILE A 41 -33.72 16.20 -19.54
C ILE A 41 -32.50 15.47 -20.08
N ALA A 42 -31.98 15.88 -21.24
CA ALA A 42 -30.80 15.25 -21.84
C ALA A 42 -29.56 15.37 -20.93
N LEU A 43 -29.26 16.57 -20.40
CA LEU A 43 -28.17 16.82 -19.49
C LEU A 43 -28.36 16.08 -18.16
N GLY A 44 -29.59 16.09 -17.61
CA GLY A 44 -29.89 15.36 -16.36
C GLY A 44 -29.73 13.85 -16.52
N SER A 45 -30.14 13.28 -17.64
CA SER A 45 -29.92 11.86 -17.94
C SER A 45 -28.45 11.50 -18.08
N GLN A 46 -27.67 12.35 -18.75
CA GLN A 46 -26.23 12.16 -18.89
C GLN A 46 -25.52 12.18 -17.50
N GLN A 47 -25.87 13.16 -16.65
CA GLN A 47 -25.31 13.24 -15.28
C GLN A 47 -25.67 12.01 -14.45
N ALA A 48 -26.92 11.51 -14.56
CA ALA A 48 -27.34 10.32 -13.83
C ALA A 48 -26.53 9.06 -14.24
N VAL A 49 -26.31 8.87 -15.54
CA VAL A 49 -25.50 7.76 -16.07
C VAL A 49 -24.06 7.88 -15.62
N GLU A 50 -23.49 9.08 -15.65
CA GLU A 50 -22.12 9.33 -15.20
C GLU A 50 -21.95 9.07 -13.70
N GLU A 51 -22.90 9.49 -12.87
CA GLU A 51 -22.92 9.22 -11.43
C GLU A 51 -22.96 7.72 -11.13
N LEU A 52 -23.80 6.95 -11.84
CA LEU A 52 -23.85 5.50 -11.69
C LEU A 52 -22.51 4.85 -12.08
N ARG A 53 -21.92 5.28 -13.20
CA ARG A 53 -20.61 4.80 -13.63
C ARG A 53 -19.52 5.06 -12.57
N TRP A 54 -19.50 6.27 -11.99
CA TRP A 54 -18.54 6.59 -10.95
C TRP A 54 -18.74 5.77 -9.67
N ARG A 55 -19.98 5.45 -9.31
CA ARG A 55 -20.25 4.57 -8.16
C ARG A 55 -19.70 3.16 -8.39
N ASP A 56 -19.89 2.62 -9.58
CA ASP A 56 -19.34 1.30 -9.94
C ASP A 56 -17.81 1.33 -9.92
N GLU A 57 -17.18 2.35 -10.49
CA GLU A 57 -15.73 2.52 -10.54
C GLU A 57 -15.13 2.66 -9.13
N VAL A 58 -15.77 3.44 -8.25
CA VAL A 58 -15.37 3.56 -6.84
C VAL A 58 -15.45 2.20 -6.14
N GLY A 59 -16.54 1.44 -6.37
CA GLY A 59 -16.70 0.10 -5.77
C GLY A 59 -15.60 -0.87 -6.22
N LEU A 60 -15.31 -0.94 -7.50
CA LEU A 60 -14.24 -1.78 -8.06
C LEU A 60 -12.86 -1.37 -7.52
N THR A 61 -12.63 -0.06 -7.39
CA THR A 61 -11.38 0.47 -6.84
C THR A 61 -11.23 0.10 -5.36
N GLU A 62 -12.29 0.25 -4.55
CA GLU A 62 -12.24 -0.15 -3.14
C GLU A 62 -11.99 -1.66 -2.98
N ASP A 63 -12.59 -2.50 -3.81
CA ASP A 63 -12.33 -3.94 -3.84
C ASP A 63 -10.85 -4.22 -4.14
N ALA A 64 -10.28 -3.57 -5.16
CA ALA A 64 -8.87 -3.74 -5.54
C ALA A 64 -7.90 -3.27 -4.44
N LEU A 65 -8.14 -2.10 -3.83
CA LEU A 65 -7.38 -1.60 -2.69
C LEU A 65 -7.49 -2.53 -1.47
N THR A 66 -8.66 -3.12 -1.25
CA THR A 66 -8.89 -4.08 -0.16
C THR A 66 -8.08 -5.35 -0.34
N ILE A 67 -7.94 -5.85 -1.57
CA ILE A 67 -7.10 -7.02 -1.89
C ILE A 67 -5.62 -6.71 -1.62
N GLU A 68 -5.13 -5.56 -2.07
CA GLU A 68 -3.74 -5.13 -1.86
C GLU A 68 -3.43 -4.94 -0.35
N ILE A 69 -4.36 -4.34 0.40
CA ILE A 69 -4.25 -4.19 1.86
C ILE A 69 -4.28 -5.57 2.55
N ALA A 70 -5.08 -6.52 2.07
CA ALA A 70 -5.14 -7.87 2.63
C ALA A 70 -3.77 -8.58 2.60
N GLU A 71 -3.01 -8.41 1.51
CA GLU A 71 -1.65 -8.93 1.41
C GLU A 71 -0.73 -8.29 2.46
N SER A 72 -0.81 -6.98 2.65
CA SER A 72 -0.03 -6.26 3.65
C SER A 72 -0.39 -6.65 5.08
N VAL A 73 -1.66 -6.89 5.36
CA VAL A 73 -2.12 -7.45 6.64
C VAL A 73 -1.57 -8.86 6.86
N LEU A 74 -1.54 -9.70 5.83
CA LEU A 74 -0.92 -11.02 5.90
C LEU A 74 0.56 -10.94 6.29
N HIS A 75 1.31 -10.00 5.69
CA HIS A 75 2.73 -9.79 5.99
C HIS A 75 2.96 -9.30 7.42
N ALA A 76 2.16 -8.33 7.89
CA ALA A 76 2.20 -7.86 9.26
C ALA A 76 1.87 -8.98 10.27
N SER A 77 0.84 -9.78 9.98
CA SER A 77 0.46 -10.93 10.80
C SER A 77 1.55 -12.00 10.84
N GLU A 78 2.20 -12.29 9.71
CA GLU A 78 3.36 -13.20 9.66
C GLU A 78 4.49 -12.73 10.59
N ARG A 79 4.78 -11.42 10.61
CA ARG A 79 5.80 -10.86 11.53
C ARG A 79 5.42 -11.06 12.99
N GLN A 80 4.15 -10.85 13.35
CA GLN A 80 3.66 -11.12 14.71
C GLN A 80 3.83 -12.60 15.07
N MET A 81 3.40 -13.52 14.21
CA MET A 81 3.51 -14.96 14.42
C MET A 81 4.93 -15.41 14.70
N VAL A 82 5.93 -14.86 13.99
CA VAL A 82 7.33 -15.28 14.12
C VAL A 82 8.15 -14.40 15.04
N ASN A 83 7.60 -13.34 15.62
CA ASN A 83 8.34 -12.36 16.40
C ASN A 83 9.11 -13.02 17.56
N ARG A 84 8.48 -13.92 18.31
CA ARG A 84 9.14 -14.64 19.40
C ARG A 84 10.36 -15.42 18.90
N CYS A 85 10.24 -16.10 17.75
CA CYS A 85 11.38 -16.84 17.17
C CYS A 85 12.55 -15.91 16.81
N LEU A 86 12.25 -14.70 16.33
CA LEU A 86 13.25 -13.70 15.95
C LEU A 86 13.93 -13.11 17.19
N SER A 87 13.16 -12.72 18.19
CA SER A 87 13.67 -12.17 19.46
C SER A 87 14.48 -13.18 20.24
N ASP A 88 14.02 -14.43 20.37
CA ASP A 88 14.75 -15.51 21.02
C ASP A 88 16.11 -15.74 20.32
N ARG A 89 16.12 -15.69 18.97
CA ARG A 89 17.35 -15.85 18.20
C ARG A 89 18.33 -14.70 18.39
N LEU A 90 17.84 -13.45 18.37
CA LEU A 90 18.67 -12.26 18.62
C LEU A 90 19.26 -12.31 20.05
N THR A 91 18.43 -12.61 21.05
CA THR A 91 18.87 -12.76 22.45
C THR A 91 19.95 -13.83 22.58
N HIS A 92 19.77 -14.99 21.93
CA HIS A 92 20.76 -16.06 21.92
C HIS A 92 22.09 -15.59 21.31
N LEU A 93 22.07 -14.96 20.14
CA LEU A 93 23.28 -14.47 19.48
C LEU A 93 23.98 -13.38 20.28
N ILE A 94 23.21 -12.41 20.84
CA ILE A 94 23.76 -11.36 21.71
C ILE A 94 24.45 -11.98 22.91
N GLY A 95 23.82 -12.91 23.60
CA GLY A 95 24.40 -13.60 24.76
C GLY A 95 25.67 -14.36 24.40
N LYS A 96 25.65 -15.14 23.31
CA LYS A 96 26.80 -15.93 22.84
C LYS A 96 27.98 -15.05 22.40
N VAL A 97 27.72 -13.93 21.68
CA VAL A 97 28.76 -12.99 21.25
C VAL A 97 29.33 -12.22 22.46
N SER A 98 28.48 -11.81 23.41
CA SER A 98 28.92 -11.08 24.61
C SER A 98 29.83 -11.93 25.49
N ALA A 99 29.55 -13.22 25.63
CA ALA A 99 30.32 -14.16 26.44
C ALA A 99 31.57 -14.70 25.74
N ASN A 100 31.76 -14.42 24.43
CA ASN A 100 32.88 -14.95 23.67
C ASN A 100 34.18 -14.18 23.96
N GLU A 101 35.25 -14.89 24.34
CA GLU A 101 36.58 -14.32 24.59
C GLU A 101 37.66 -14.95 23.68
N GLY A 102 37.28 -15.57 22.57
CA GLY A 102 38.25 -16.25 21.74
C GLY A 102 37.70 -16.87 20.45
N PRO A 103 38.00 -18.15 20.19
CA PRO A 103 37.49 -18.84 19.01
C PRO A 103 35.96 -18.87 19.02
N TRP A 104 35.36 -18.54 17.88
CA TRP A 104 33.92 -18.59 17.66
C TRP A 104 33.57 -19.87 16.92
N THR A 105 32.67 -20.66 17.47
CA THR A 105 32.05 -21.78 16.77
C THR A 105 30.81 -21.27 16.06
N GLY A 106 30.75 -21.45 14.75
CA GLY A 106 29.67 -21.01 13.89
C GLY A 106 28.30 -21.41 14.43
N ASP A 107 27.33 -20.51 14.27
CA ASP A 107 25.96 -20.68 14.79
C ASP A 107 24.95 -20.41 13.67
N PRO A 108 24.88 -21.27 12.63
CA PRO A 108 23.95 -21.10 11.54
C PRO A 108 22.53 -21.53 11.92
N LEU A 109 21.52 -20.87 11.34
CA LEU A 109 20.18 -21.39 11.33
C LEU A 109 20.09 -22.62 10.41
N PRO A 110 19.17 -23.57 10.69
CA PRO A 110 18.87 -24.64 9.76
C PRO A 110 18.54 -24.08 8.36
N LEU A 111 19.10 -24.70 7.33
CA LEU A 111 18.79 -24.31 5.94
C LEU A 111 17.30 -24.53 5.68
N PRO A 112 16.58 -23.54 5.10
CA PRO A 112 15.18 -23.69 4.81
C PRO A 112 14.97 -24.77 3.76
N ARG A 113 14.05 -25.66 4.01
CA ARG A 113 13.48 -26.53 2.96
C ARG A 113 12.41 -25.73 2.25
N THR A 114 12.69 -25.26 1.04
CA THR A 114 11.65 -24.60 0.23
C THR A 114 10.77 -25.67 -0.40
N ALA A 115 9.48 -25.37 -0.56
CA ALA A 115 8.54 -26.24 -1.28
C ALA A 115 8.96 -26.46 -2.75
N THR A 116 9.73 -25.54 -3.33
CA THR A 116 10.26 -25.59 -4.69
C THR A 116 11.60 -26.31 -4.81
N GLY A 117 12.15 -26.86 -3.71
CA GLY A 117 13.43 -27.54 -3.73
C GLY A 117 14.66 -26.66 -3.90
N VAL A 118 14.50 -25.35 -4.04
CA VAL A 118 15.61 -24.40 -4.10
C VAL A 118 16.27 -24.34 -2.71
N LYS A 119 17.47 -24.89 -2.60
CA LYS A 119 18.27 -24.82 -1.37
C LYS A 119 19.12 -23.57 -1.43
N THR A 120 18.90 -22.64 -0.50
CA THR A 120 19.95 -21.65 -0.20
C THR A 120 21.13 -22.39 0.39
N THR A 121 22.28 -22.31 -0.28
CA THR A 121 23.50 -23.02 0.14
C THR A 121 24.28 -22.26 1.22
N THR A 122 24.01 -20.97 1.37
CA THR A 122 24.72 -20.11 2.32
C THR A 122 24.06 -20.18 3.69
N PRO A 123 24.77 -20.67 4.72
CA PRO A 123 24.28 -20.64 6.08
C PRO A 123 24.20 -19.19 6.57
N VAL A 124 23.16 -18.87 7.33
CA VAL A 124 22.97 -17.53 7.93
C VAL A 124 22.71 -17.65 9.43
N ALA A 125 23.27 -16.75 10.20
CA ALA A 125 23.05 -16.72 11.64
C ALA A 125 21.68 -16.17 12.05
N TYR A 126 21.10 -15.29 11.21
CA TYR A 126 19.80 -14.67 11.42
C TYR A 126 19.04 -14.57 10.12
N ARG A 127 17.72 -14.69 10.18
CA ARG A 127 16.85 -14.58 8.98
C ARG A 127 15.45 -14.13 9.38
N THR A 128 14.94 -13.14 8.64
CA THR A 128 13.58 -12.61 8.77
C THR A 128 12.73 -12.94 7.55
N PRO A 129 11.40 -12.90 7.64
CA PRO A 129 10.55 -12.90 6.47
C PRO A 129 10.85 -11.70 5.57
N ASN A 130 11.15 -11.94 4.30
CA ASN A 130 11.24 -10.88 3.29
C ASN A 130 9.92 -10.83 2.53
N ARG A 131 9.25 -9.70 2.60
CA ARG A 131 7.96 -9.50 1.94
C ARG A 131 7.95 -8.19 1.17
N ALA A 132 7.38 -8.23 -0.03
CA ALA A 132 7.06 -7.05 -0.80
C ALA A 132 5.83 -6.38 -0.15
N TRP A 133 5.91 -5.09 0.09
CA TRP A 133 4.80 -4.25 0.54
C TRP A 133 4.34 -3.46 -0.67
N ASN A 134 3.40 -4.02 -1.44
CA ASN A 134 2.94 -3.45 -2.70
C ASN A 134 1.97 -2.29 -2.47
N ASP A 135 2.04 -1.28 -3.34
CA ASP A 135 1.16 -0.11 -3.36
C ASP A 135 0.77 0.28 -4.79
N ASP A 136 0.86 -0.68 -5.73
CA ASP A 136 0.66 -0.44 -7.15
C ASP A 136 -0.76 0.03 -7.47
N VAL A 137 -1.77 -0.58 -6.83
CA VAL A 137 -3.18 -0.20 -6.99
C VAL A 137 -3.43 1.20 -6.44
N TRP A 138 -2.86 1.51 -5.28
CA TRP A 138 -2.96 2.84 -4.68
C TRP A 138 -2.37 3.91 -5.59
N VAL A 139 -1.16 3.70 -6.09
CA VAL A 139 -0.47 4.64 -7.00
C VAL A 139 -1.25 4.81 -8.31
N ALA A 140 -1.75 3.73 -8.89
CA ALA A 140 -2.58 3.77 -10.11
C ALA A 140 -3.88 4.57 -9.87
N THR A 141 -4.53 4.37 -8.73
CA THR A 141 -5.79 5.05 -8.37
C THR A 141 -5.59 6.56 -8.17
N GLN A 142 -4.46 6.99 -7.58
CA GLN A 142 -4.15 8.41 -7.43
C GLN A 142 -4.15 9.16 -8.77
N ASN A 143 -3.75 8.50 -9.84
CA ASN A 143 -3.68 9.07 -11.18
C ASN A 143 -5.02 8.96 -11.95
N GLY A 144 -5.94 8.11 -11.51
CA GLY A 144 -7.20 7.80 -12.22
C GLY A 144 -8.36 8.74 -11.93
N GLY A 145 -8.25 9.68 -10.99
CA GLY A 145 -9.32 10.63 -10.65
C GLY A 145 -10.45 10.06 -9.79
N VAL A 146 -10.48 8.75 -9.51
CA VAL A 146 -11.54 8.06 -8.74
C VAL A 146 -11.71 8.65 -7.34
N PHE A 147 -10.61 9.08 -6.71
CA PHE A 147 -10.65 9.68 -5.37
C PHE A 147 -11.48 10.97 -5.28
N SER A 148 -11.70 11.68 -6.38
CA SER A 148 -12.59 12.86 -6.39
C SER A 148 -14.08 12.49 -6.22
N HIS A 149 -14.43 11.22 -6.47
CA HIS A 149 -15.77 10.67 -6.33
C HIS A 149 -15.97 9.83 -5.06
N MET A 150 -14.89 9.65 -4.27
CA MET A 150 -14.96 8.96 -2.98
C MET A 150 -15.18 9.96 -1.82
N PRO A 151 -15.82 9.54 -0.71
CA PRO A 151 -15.89 10.36 0.50
C PRO A 151 -14.49 10.71 1.01
N ARG A 152 -14.24 11.99 1.30
CA ARG A 152 -12.92 12.47 1.76
C ARG A 152 -12.37 11.69 2.96
N GLN A 153 -13.23 11.31 3.91
CA GLN A 153 -12.83 10.51 5.08
C GLN A 153 -12.33 9.12 4.66
N ARG A 154 -12.94 8.54 3.63
CA ARG A 154 -12.54 7.23 3.11
C ARG A 154 -11.17 7.30 2.43
N VAL A 155 -10.96 8.31 1.57
CA VAL A 155 -9.65 8.56 0.95
C VAL A 155 -8.57 8.78 2.00
N ALA A 156 -8.84 9.59 3.05
CA ALA A 156 -7.90 9.85 4.13
C ALA A 156 -7.55 8.57 4.92
N ALA A 157 -8.51 7.66 5.13
CA ALA A 157 -8.28 6.39 5.79
C ALA A 157 -7.36 5.48 4.96
N PHE A 158 -7.60 5.36 3.64
CA PHE A 158 -6.69 4.66 2.74
C PHE A 158 -5.29 5.28 2.75
N ALA A 159 -5.19 6.60 2.60
CA ALA A 159 -3.90 7.30 2.60
C ALA A 159 -3.09 7.01 3.88
N LYS A 160 -3.74 6.94 5.04
CA LYS A 160 -3.10 6.61 6.31
C LYS A 160 -2.53 5.19 6.32
N VAL A 161 -3.30 4.21 5.83
CA VAL A 161 -2.87 2.80 5.74
C VAL A 161 -1.68 2.68 4.79
N TYR A 162 -1.73 3.29 3.60
CA TYR A 162 -0.64 3.24 2.63
C TYR A 162 0.63 3.96 3.12
N ALA A 163 0.50 5.06 3.87
CA ALA A 163 1.64 5.70 4.52
C ALA A 163 2.30 4.78 5.56
N ARG A 164 1.52 3.96 6.28
CA ARG A 164 2.04 2.95 7.21
C ARG A 164 2.75 1.81 6.46
N MET A 165 2.16 1.32 5.37
CA MET A 165 2.76 0.29 4.51
C MET A 165 4.11 0.75 3.94
N GLU A 166 4.19 2.01 3.49
CA GLU A 166 5.46 2.60 3.02
C GLU A 166 6.52 2.66 4.13
N GLY A 167 6.13 3.01 5.36
CA GLY A 167 7.02 2.95 6.52
C GLY A 167 7.55 1.54 6.75
N LEU A 168 6.66 0.55 6.78
CA LEU A 168 7.01 -0.87 6.94
C LEU A 168 7.92 -1.38 5.82
N ARG A 169 7.65 -1.00 4.57
CA ARG A 169 8.50 -1.32 3.40
C ARG A 169 9.94 -0.84 3.61
N LYS A 170 10.11 0.41 4.04
CA LYS A 170 11.44 1.00 4.29
C LYS A 170 12.19 0.29 5.41
N VAL A 171 11.54 0.03 6.53
CA VAL A 171 12.16 -0.64 7.67
C VAL A 171 12.50 -2.09 7.33
N ASN A 172 11.62 -2.81 6.63
CA ASN A 172 11.87 -4.18 6.17
C ASN A 172 13.04 -4.25 5.16
N ALA A 173 13.12 -3.31 4.22
CA ALA A 173 14.24 -3.22 3.29
C ALA A 173 15.55 -2.99 4.04
N PHE A 174 15.57 -2.07 5.01
CA PHE A 174 16.75 -1.80 5.82
C PHE A 174 17.16 -3.00 6.69
N GLU A 175 16.22 -3.75 7.25
CA GLU A 175 16.50 -5.00 7.94
C GLU A 175 17.23 -6.00 7.03
N HIS A 176 16.81 -6.06 5.75
CA HIS A 176 17.43 -6.93 4.74
C HIS A 176 18.84 -6.48 4.30
N GLU A 177 19.14 -5.21 4.40
CA GLU A 177 20.50 -4.70 4.18
C GLU A 177 21.44 -5.01 5.34
N VAL A 178 20.89 -5.04 6.57
CA VAL A 178 21.69 -5.17 7.80
C VAL A 178 21.98 -6.63 8.16
N PHE A 179 21.02 -7.56 8.04
CA PHE A 179 21.24 -8.93 8.53
C PHE A 179 22.40 -9.69 7.85
N PRO A 180 22.77 -9.45 6.58
CA PRO A 180 23.92 -10.10 5.96
C PRO A 180 25.27 -9.75 6.63
N GLU A 181 25.33 -8.62 7.33
CA GLU A 181 26.52 -8.24 8.10
C GLU A 181 26.87 -9.28 9.19
N LEU A 182 25.92 -10.14 9.59
CA LEU A 182 26.11 -11.22 10.54
C LEU A 182 26.51 -12.56 9.91
N LEU A 183 26.75 -12.60 8.59
CA LEU A 183 27.02 -13.85 7.87
C LEU A 183 28.21 -14.61 8.47
N TYR A 184 29.25 -13.91 8.88
CA TYR A 184 30.45 -14.51 9.48
C TYR A 184 30.17 -15.25 10.80
N LEU A 185 29.10 -14.93 11.52
CA LEU A 185 28.69 -15.67 12.71
C LEU A 185 28.18 -17.09 12.41
N SER A 186 27.96 -17.40 11.15
CA SER A 186 27.52 -18.72 10.69
C SER A 186 28.66 -19.71 10.51
N PHE A 187 29.90 -19.25 10.58
CA PHE A 187 31.09 -20.05 10.33
C PHE A 187 32.02 -20.02 11.53
N ASP A 188 32.85 -21.06 11.66
CA ASP A 188 33.93 -21.08 12.65
C ASP A 188 34.92 -19.97 12.30
N THR A 189 35.21 -19.12 13.25
CA THR A 189 36.09 -17.97 13.07
C THR A 189 36.67 -17.53 14.43
N ARG A 190 37.39 -16.42 14.42
CA ARG A 190 37.87 -15.79 15.65
C ARG A 190 37.24 -14.41 15.77
N LEU A 191 36.56 -14.16 16.89
CA LEU A 191 36.02 -12.84 17.20
C LEU A 191 37.02 -12.07 18.05
N ASP A 192 37.76 -11.15 17.44
CA ASP A 192 38.53 -10.16 18.20
C ASP A 192 37.57 -9.12 18.83
N ALA A 193 38.08 -8.23 19.65
CA ALA A 193 37.28 -7.22 20.34
C ALA A 193 36.51 -6.32 19.36
N ALA A 194 37.10 -5.96 18.22
CA ALA A 194 36.46 -5.12 17.21
C ALA A 194 35.35 -5.87 16.45
N ALA A 195 35.58 -7.14 16.08
CA ALA A 195 34.56 -7.98 15.43
C ALA A 195 33.37 -8.23 16.38
N ARG A 196 33.65 -8.50 17.68
CA ARG A 196 32.62 -8.66 18.69
C ARG A 196 31.78 -7.39 18.87
N GLN A 197 32.42 -6.22 18.93
CA GLN A 197 31.70 -4.95 19.04
C GLN A 197 30.83 -4.68 17.82
N ARG A 198 31.34 -4.93 16.61
CA ARG A 198 30.52 -4.82 15.39
C ARG A 198 29.34 -5.77 15.41
N ALA A 199 29.54 -7.05 15.77
CA ALA A 199 28.45 -8.01 15.89
C ALA A 199 27.36 -7.53 16.84
N LEU A 200 27.72 -7.07 18.04
CA LEU A 200 26.77 -6.56 19.03
C LEU A 200 26.02 -5.32 18.54
N ALA A 201 26.71 -4.40 17.84
CA ALA A 201 26.06 -3.22 17.25
C ALA A 201 25.05 -3.62 16.17
N THR A 202 25.40 -4.57 15.29
CA THR A 202 24.49 -5.06 14.24
C THR A 202 23.32 -5.84 14.83
N LEU A 203 23.55 -6.70 15.83
CA LEU A 203 22.49 -7.42 16.54
C LEU A 203 21.53 -6.47 17.26
N GLY A 204 22.05 -5.44 17.94
CA GLY A 204 21.21 -4.42 18.58
C GLY A 204 20.39 -3.61 17.57
N ARG A 205 20.96 -3.32 16.39
CA ARG A 205 20.20 -2.67 15.30
C ARG A 205 19.08 -3.55 14.79
N LEU A 206 19.33 -4.86 14.59
CA LEU A 206 18.32 -5.81 14.15
C LEU A 206 17.20 -6.01 15.18
N ASP A 207 17.54 -6.01 16.48
CA ASP A 207 16.55 -6.08 17.55
C ASP A 207 15.62 -4.85 17.55
N TRP A 208 16.19 -3.66 17.40
CA TRP A 208 15.42 -2.43 17.26
C TRP A 208 14.51 -2.45 16.01
N LEU A 209 15.05 -2.87 14.85
CA LEU A 209 14.27 -2.98 13.60
C LEU A 209 13.14 -3.99 13.74
N ASN A 210 13.39 -5.16 14.36
CA ASN A 210 12.38 -6.17 14.62
C ASN A 210 11.24 -5.61 15.48
N GLY A 211 11.56 -4.89 16.56
CA GLY A 211 10.56 -4.23 17.39
C GLY A 211 9.77 -3.16 16.66
N THR A 212 10.42 -2.39 15.81
CA THR A 212 9.76 -1.34 14.99
C THR A 212 8.77 -1.96 13.99
N ILE A 213 9.17 -3.02 13.26
CA ILE A 213 8.30 -3.71 12.31
C ILE A 213 7.10 -4.33 13.02
N LEU A 214 7.31 -4.91 14.21
CA LEU A 214 6.22 -5.48 15.01
C LEU A 214 5.20 -4.40 15.38
N LEU A 215 5.65 -3.31 16.00
CA LEU A 215 4.79 -2.22 16.46
C LEU A 215 4.02 -1.54 15.31
N ASP A 216 4.71 -1.27 14.19
CA ASP A 216 4.06 -0.65 13.04
C ASP A 216 3.14 -1.63 12.30
N GLY A 217 3.43 -2.94 12.34
CA GLY A 217 2.54 -3.98 11.85
C GLY A 217 1.26 -4.09 12.69
N GLU A 218 1.34 -4.00 14.00
CA GLU A 218 0.16 -3.95 14.89
C GLU A 218 -0.69 -2.72 14.59
N ARG A 219 -0.07 -1.56 14.47
CA ARG A 219 -0.78 -0.31 14.11
C ARG A 219 -1.43 -0.38 12.74
N LEU A 220 -0.79 -1.01 11.75
CA LEU A 220 -1.38 -1.25 10.43
C LEU A 220 -2.68 -2.05 10.55
N ILE A 221 -2.64 -3.17 11.28
CA ILE A 221 -3.80 -4.04 11.49
C ILE A 221 -4.93 -3.28 12.19
N ASP A 222 -4.63 -2.47 13.21
CA ASP A 222 -5.62 -1.67 13.93
C ASP A 222 -6.24 -0.58 13.02
N GLU A 223 -5.43 0.09 12.19
CA GLU A 223 -5.91 1.08 11.23
C GLU A 223 -6.82 0.44 10.18
N VAL A 224 -6.46 -0.73 9.66
CA VAL A 224 -7.27 -1.50 8.71
C VAL A 224 -8.57 -1.98 9.35
N ARG A 225 -8.53 -2.48 10.59
CA ARG A 225 -9.73 -2.89 11.34
C ARG A 225 -10.70 -1.72 11.53
N ALA A 226 -10.19 -0.52 11.83
CA ALA A 226 -11.01 0.68 11.98
C ALA A 226 -11.72 1.07 10.66
N MET A 227 -11.17 0.71 9.51
CA MET A 227 -11.76 0.95 8.19
C MET A 227 -12.96 0.03 7.88
N ARG A 228 -13.12 -1.09 8.59
CA ARG A 228 -14.18 -2.09 8.37
C ARG A 228 -14.23 -2.57 6.92
N LEU A 229 -13.06 -2.89 6.34
CA LEU A 229 -12.97 -3.45 5.00
C LEU A 229 -13.61 -4.84 4.95
N ASP A 230 -14.25 -5.16 3.84
CA ASP A 230 -14.80 -6.51 3.62
C ASP A 230 -13.75 -7.42 2.97
N PHE A 231 -13.14 -8.26 3.80
CA PHE A 231 -12.16 -9.27 3.34
C PHE A 231 -12.81 -10.60 2.89
N SER A 232 -14.15 -10.70 2.83
CA SER A 232 -14.83 -11.94 2.45
C SER A 232 -14.48 -12.41 1.03
N ARG A 233 -14.14 -11.47 0.15
CA ARG A 233 -13.71 -11.72 -1.24
C ARG A 233 -12.22 -12.00 -1.38
N THR A 234 -11.46 -11.92 -0.29
CA THR A 234 -10.02 -12.19 -0.29
C THR A 234 -9.73 -13.60 0.22
N SER A 235 -8.53 -14.11 -0.09
CA SER A 235 -8.04 -15.37 0.47
C SER A 235 -7.37 -15.22 1.84
N LEU A 236 -7.40 -14.02 2.44
CA LEU A 236 -6.63 -13.65 3.62
C LEU A 236 -6.73 -14.67 4.77
N LYS A 237 -7.94 -15.06 5.14
CA LYS A 237 -8.16 -16.02 6.25
C LYS A 237 -7.51 -17.38 6.00
N ARG A 238 -7.60 -17.88 4.77
CA ARG A 238 -6.98 -19.14 4.37
C ARG A 238 -5.45 -19.02 4.35
N GLU A 239 -4.95 -17.92 3.80
CA GLU A 239 -3.52 -17.66 3.71
C GLU A 239 -2.87 -17.47 5.09
N LEU A 240 -3.53 -16.80 6.03
CA LEU A 240 -3.08 -16.70 7.42
C LEU A 240 -2.89 -18.08 8.06
N ALA A 241 -3.86 -18.99 7.89
CA ALA A 241 -3.77 -20.36 8.40
C ALA A 241 -2.63 -21.16 7.73
N ASP A 242 -2.43 -20.97 6.43
CA ASP A 242 -1.35 -21.64 5.68
C ASP A 242 0.02 -21.11 6.06
N VAL A 243 0.17 -19.80 6.24
CA VAL A 243 1.41 -19.18 6.73
C VAL A 243 1.73 -19.68 8.13
N GLU A 244 0.78 -19.68 9.07
CA GLU A 244 0.99 -20.20 10.42
C GLU A 244 1.47 -21.65 10.41
N ARG A 245 0.78 -22.53 9.66
CA ARG A 245 1.16 -23.94 9.51
C ARG A 245 2.57 -24.10 8.97
N THR A 246 2.89 -23.35 7.90
CA THR A 246 4.20 -23.39 7.27
C THR A 246 5.29 -22.91 8.24
N LYS A 247 5.05 -21.81 8.95
CA LYS A 247 6.04 -21.29 9.91
C LYS A 247 6.24 -22.21 11.10
N ARG A 248 5.18 -22.84 11.63
CA ARG A 248 5.30 -23.86 12.68
C ARG A 248 6.14 -25.06 12.24
N THR A 249 5.97 -25.51 11.01
CA THR A 249 6.80 -26.58 10.45
C THR A 249 8.27 -26.18 10.34
N LEU A 250 8.57 -24.94 9.99
CA LEU A 250 9.92 -24.44 9.77
C LEU A 250 10.64 -24.00 11.04
N ARG A 251 9.92 -23.44 12.03
CA ARG A 251 10.48 -22.77 13.21
C ARG A 251 10.06 -23.40 14.54
N GLY A 252 9.12 -24.34 14.52
CA GLY A 252 8.67 -25.05 15.72
C GLY A 252 7.73 -24.23 16.60
N GLN A 253 7.84 -24.46 17.92
CA GLN A 253 6.90 -23.93 18.93
C GLN A 253 7.06 -22.43 19.23
N CYS A 254 8.12 -21.77 18.77
CA CYS A 254 8.27 -20.33 18.94
C CYS A 254 7.28 -19.52 18.10
N VAL A 255 6.63 -20.14 17.10
CA VAL A 255 5.61 -19.48 16.28
C VAL A 255 4.31 -19.34 17.07
N GLN A 256 3.87 -18.11 17.25
CA GLN A 256 2.66 -17.77 17.97
C GLN A 256 1.43 -17.90 17.05
N HIS A 257 0.27 -18.13 17.65
CA HIS A 257 -1.01 -18.02 16.92
C HIS A 257 -1.33 -16.55 16.66
N PHE A 258 -1.87 -16.26 15.47
CA PHE A 258 -2.37 -14.92 15.19
C PHE A 258 -3.78 -14.76 15.79
N GLU A 259 -3.91 -13.98 16.85
CA GLU A 259 -5.18 -13.73 17.55
C GLU A 259 -5.99 -12.57 16.96
N GLY A 260 -5.49 -11.94 15.91
CA GLY A 260 -6.15 -10.77 15.29
C GLY A 260 -7.47 -11.15 14.62
N GLN A 261 -8.58 -10.66 15.17
CA GLN A 261 -9.87 -10.64 14.46
C GLN A 261 -9.85 -9.49 13.46
N LEU A 262 -9.96 -9.80 12.18
CA LEU A 262 -10.06 -8.86 11.05
C LEU A 262 -11.50 -8.76 10.58
#